data_0fbd64e015c37e7db5fb43135ed20186
#
_entry.id   0fbd64e015c37e7db5fb43135ed20186
#
_cell.length_a   1.000
_cell.length_b   1.000
_cell.length_c   1.000
_cell.angle_alpha   90.00
_cell.angle_beta   90.00
_cell.angle_gamma   90.00
#
_symmetry.space_group_name_H-M   'P 1'
#
loop_
_entity.id
_entity.type
_entity.pdbx_description
1 polymer ?
#
loop_
_entity_poly.entity_id
_entity_poly.type
_entity_poly.pdbx_seq_one_letter_code
_entity_poly.pdbx_strand_id
1 'polypeptide(L)'
;MELMIVISIILILVAVAIPAYNQSILRARESVLRQNLFTLRSILSQYTLDKQKAPQALDDLVQAGYLKAIPNDPMTQKADWTADQEDSTIMSPDQQDTGGIDDVHSSSTLISSDGSAYNTW
;
A
#
# COMPACT_ATOMS: atom_id res chain seq x y z
N MET A 1 -29.16 41.97 10.10
CA MET A 1 -27.76 42.43 9.81
C MET A 1 -26.76 41.54 10.50
N GLU A 2 -26.79 41.39 11.79
CA GLU A 2 -25.85 40.57 12.56
C GLU A 2 -25.86 39.09 12.14
N LEU A 3 -27.04 38.52 11.92
CA LEU A 3 -27.17 37.12 11.46
C LEU A 3 -26.51 36.90 10.07
N MET A 4 -26.63 37.86 9.19
CA MET A 4 -26.01 37.76 7.85
C MET A 4 -24.50 37.80 7.91
N ILE A 5 -23.93 38.58 8.83
CA ILE A 5 -22.47 38.62 9.05
C ILE A 5 -21.98 37.25 9.56
N VAL A 6 -22.68 36.64 10.50
CA VAL A 6 -22.33 35.32 11.04
C VAL A 6 -22.38 34.25 9.95
N ILE A 7 -23.41 34.22 9.13
CA ILE A 7 -23.55 33.28 8.02
C ILE A 7 -22.40 33.46 7.01
N SER A 8 -22.04 34.71 6.69
CA SER A 8 -20.94 35.01 5.77
C SER A 8 -19.60 34.50 6.27
N ILE A 9 -19.31 34.67 7.55
CA ILE A 9 -18.08 34.17 8.20
C ILE A 9 -18.04 32.65 8.14
N ILE A 10 -19.14 31.98 8.46
CA ILE A 10 -19.23 30.50 8.41
C ILE A 10 -18.97 29.99 6.99
N LEU A 11 -19.56 30.61 5.97
CA LEU A 11 -19.36 30.21 4.58
C LEU A 11 -17.91 30.37 4.13
N ILE A 12 -17.24 31.44 4.53
CA ILE A 12 -15.82 31.67 4.22
C ILE A 12 -14.95 30.58 4.90
N LEU A 13 -15.18 30.27 6.16
CA LEU A 13 -14.44 29.25 6.89
C LEU A 13 -14.62 27.87 6.28
N VAL A 14 -15.84 27.51 5.90
CA VAL A 14 -16.15 26.23 5.26
C VAL A 14 -15.46 26.14 3.89
N ALA A 15 -15.46 27.21 3.11
CA ALA A 15 -14.82 27.23 1.80
C ALA A 15 -13.30 26.98 1.85
N VAL A 16 -12.64 27.40 2.93
CA VAL A 16 -11.22 27.16 3.16
C VAL A 16 -10.96 25.75 3.75
N ALA A 17 -11.85 25.30 4.63
CA ALA A 17 -11.67 24.02 5.35
C ALA A 17 -11.82 22.80 4.45
N ILE A 18 -12.75 22.79 3.50
CA ILE A 18 -13.03 21.63 2.65
C ILE A 18 -11.80 21.22 1.80
N PRO A 19 -11.14 22.11 1.05
CA PRO A 19 -9.95 21.73 0.29
C PRO A 19 -8.81 21.21 1.17
N ALA A 20 -8.56 21.83 2.31
CA ALA A 20 -7.54 21.40 3.27
C ALA A 20 -7.85 20.01 3.83
N TYR A 21 -9.11 19.73 4.10
CA TYR A 21 -9.57 18.43 4.59
C TYR A 21 -9.32 17.33 3.55
N ASN A 22 -9.64 17.57 2.28
CA ASN A 22 -9.43 16.61 1.20
C ASN A 22 -7.95 16.28 1.02
N GLN A 23 -7.06 17.28 1.09
CA GLN A 23 -5.62 17.05 1.03
C GLN A 23 -5.12 16.24 2.23
N SER A 24 -5.65 16.51 3.41
CA SER A 24 -5.28 15.76 4.62
C SER A 24 -5.68 14.30 4.53
N ILE A 25 -6.87 13.99 3.99
CA ILE A 25 -7.32 12.62 3.75
C ILE A 25 -6.41 11.92 2.74
N LEU A 26 -6.06 12.60 1.65
CA LEU A 26 -5.17 12.03 0.63
C LEU A 26 -3.80 11.67 1.23
N ARG A 27 -3.21 12.59 2.00
CA ARG A 27 -1.92 12.33 2.68
C ARG A 27 -2.03 11.18 3.67
N ALA A 28 -3.14 11.08 4.40
CA ALA A 28 -3.37 9.97 5.32
C ALA A 28 -3.46 8.64 4.59
N ARG A 29 -4.15 8.57 3.46
CA ARG A 29 -4.23 7.37 2.63
C ARG A 29 -2.87 6.99 2.06
N GLU A 30 -2.09 7.96 1.60
CA GLU A 30 -0.73 7.73 1.12
C GLU A 30 0.18 7.19 2.22
N SER A 31 0.05 7.70 3.44
CA SER A 31 0.79 7.20 4.59
C SER A 31 0.42 5.77 4.93
N VAL A 32 -0.87 5.43 4.90
CA VAL A 32 -1.35 4.06 5.11
C VAL A 32 -0.83 3.14 4.01
N LEU A 33 -0.83 3.59 2.75
CA LEU A 33 -0.30 2.82 1.64
C LEU A 33 1.18 2.48 1.83
N ARG A 34 2.00 3.47 2.19
CA ARG A 34 3.42 3.27 2.47
C ARG A 34 3.63 2.31 3.63
N GLN A 35 2.84 2.44 4.69
CA GLN A 35 2.91 1.56 5.85
C GLN A 35 2.54 0.13 5.48
N ASN A 36 1.49 -0.06 4.69
CA ASN A 36 1.08 -1.38 4.23
C ASN A 36 2.13 -2.02 3.33
N LEU A 37 2.71 -1.26 2.40
CA LEU A 37 3.79 -1.72 1.54
C LEU A 37 5.02 -2.14 2.36
N PHE A 38 5.41 -1.31 3.31
CA PHE A 38 6.53 -1.61 4.20
C PHE A 38 6.28 -2.89 5.00
N THR A 39 5.08 -3.03 5.57
CA THR A 39 4.69 -4.21 6.33
C THR A 39 4.72 -5.47 5.47
N LEU A 40 4.12 -5.42 4.28
CA LEU A 40 4.10 -6.55 3.36
C LEU A 40 5.52 -6.95 2.92
N ARG A 41 6.36 -5.98 2.59
CA ARG A 41 7.75 -6.24 2.19
C ARG A 41 8.57 -6.83 3.35
N SER A 42 8.38 -6.31 4.56
CA SER A 42 9.04 -6.85 5.75
C SER A 42 8.64 -8.29 6.02
N ILE A 43 7.35 -8.60 5.90
CA ILE A 43 6.81 -9.94 6.10
C ILE A 43 7.28 -10.89 4.99
N LEU A 44 7.34 -10.42 3.74
CA LEU A 44 7.90 -11.20 2.63
C LEU A 44 9.36 -11.59 2.91
N SER A 45 10.16 -10.64 3.37
CA SER A 45 11.56 -10.89 3.73
C SER A 45 11.65 -11.89 4.88
N GLN A 46 10.82 -11.73 5.90
CA GLN A 46 10.79 -12.64 7.07
C GLN A 46 10.41 -14.06 6.65
N TYR A 47 9.37 -14.20 5.83
CA TYR A 47 8.94 -15.49 5.31
C TYR A 47 10.06 -16.17 4.51
N THR A 48 10.70 -15.41 3.61
CA THR A 48 11.78 -15.90 2.76
C THR A 48 12.96 -16.39 3.60
N LEU A 49 13.32 -15.64 4.66
CA LEU A 49 14.41 -16.05 5.56
C LEU A 49 14.04 -17.30 6.36
N ASP A 50 12.81 -17.39 6.87
CA ASP A 50 12.37 -18.50 7.72
C ASP A 50 12.15 -19.79 6.93
N LYS A 51 11.59 -19.67 5.74
CA LYS A 51 11.24 -20.83 4.89
C LYS A 51 12.31 -21.19 3.87
N GLN A 52 13.33 -20.34 3.70
CA GLN A 52 14.39 -20.50 2.70
C GLN A 52 13.85 -20.53 1.26
N LYS A 53 12.66 -19.99 1.04
CA LYS A 53 12.02 -19.85 -0.27
C LYS A 53 10.99 -18.71 -0.21
N ALA A 54 10.78 -18.05 -1.34
CA ALA A 54 9.77 -17.00 -1.46
C ALA A 54 8.36 -17.60 -1.50
N PRO A 55 7.34 -16.88 -0.99
CA PRO A 55 5.96 -17.34 -1.09
C PRO A 55 5.48 -17.30 -2.55
N GLN A 56 4.61 -18.23 -2.92
CA GLN A 56 4.03 -18.28 -4.26
C GLN A 56 2.85 -17.33 -4.42
N ALA A 57 2.19 -16.99 -3.32
CA ALA A 57 1.06 -16.06 -3.27
C ALA A 57 1.07 -15.33 -1.94
N LEU A 58 0.42 -14.16 -1.89
CA LEU A 58 0.28 -13.41 -0.65
C LEU A 58 -0.52 -14.20 0.40
N ASP A 59 -1.44 -15.06 -0.02
CA ASP A 59 -2.21 -15.93 0.86
C ASP A 59 -1.32 -16.88 1.65
N ASP A 60 -0.17 -17.27 1.14
CA ASP A 60 0.79 -18.11 1.84
C ASP A 60 1.26 -17.45 3.14
N LEU A 61 1.38 -16.13 3.16
CA LEU A 61 1.72 -15.37 4.37
C LEU A 61 0.65 -15.46 5.45
N VAL A 62 -0.61 -15.47 5.03
CA VAL A 62 -1.75 -15.62 5.94
C VAL A 62 -1.81 -17.05 6.48
N GLN A 63 -1.65 -18.05 5.62
CA GLN A 63 -1.68 -19.46 6.00
C GLN A 63 -0.53 -19.84 6.92
N ALA A 64 0.64 -19.23 6.72
CA ALA A 64 1.81 -19.46 7.56
C ALA A 64 1.74 -18.72 8.90
N GLY A 65 0.76 -17.86 9.13
CA GLY A 65 0.56 -17.14 10.38
C GLY A 65 1.33 -15.83 10.51
N TYR A 66 1.97 -15.34 9.45
CA TYR A 66 2.68 -14.05 9.46
C TYR A 66 1.72 -12.86 9.42
N LEU A 67 0.56 -13.04 8.76
CA LEU A 67 -0.51 -12.05 8.69
C LEU A 67 -1.83 -12.68 9.12
N LYS A 68 -2.68 -11.90 9.75
CA LYS A 68 -4.06 -12.32 10.04
C LYS A 68 -4.92 -12.28 8.78
N ALA A 69 -4.72 -11.27 7.96
CA ALA A 69 -5.39 -11.08 6.68
C ALA A 69 -4.56 -10.14 5.81
N ILE A 70 -4.74 -10.21 4.50
CA ILE A 70 -4.10 -9.28 3.58
C ILE A 70 -4.79 -7.92 3.74
N PRO A 71 -4.02 -6.84 4.01
CA PRO A 71 -4.61 -5.50 4.15
C PRO A 71 -5.18 -5.01 2.83
N ASN A 72 -6.21 -4.20 2.90
CA ASN A 72 -6.76 -3.54 1.72
C ASN A 72 -5.86 -2.39 1.28
N ASP A 73 -5.68 -2.24 -0.04
CA ASP A 73 -5.05 -1.08 -0.62
C ASP A 73 -5.96 0.14 -0.39
N PRO A 74 -5.49 1.20 0.30
CA PRO A 74 -6.32 2.37 0.55
C PRO A 74 -6.70 3.13 -0.72
N MET A 75 -5.98 2.93 -1.83
CA MET A 75 -6.27 3.59 -3.10
C MET A 75 -7.35 2.87 -3.91
N THR A 76 -7.34 1.53 -3.90
CA THR A 76 -8.32 0.71 -4.63
C THR A 76 -9.43 0.19 -3.73
N GLN A 77 -9.25 0.25 -2.41
CA GLN A 77 -10.15 -0.26 -1.37
C GLN A 77 -10.38 -1.78 -1.45
N LYS A 78 -9.44 -2.48 -2.07
CA LYS A 78 -9.44 -3.94 -2.23
C LYS A 78 -8.07 -4.51 -1.90
N ALA A 79 -8.03 -5.78 -1.56
CA ALA A 79 -6.78 -6.49 -1.33
C ALA A 79 -6.20 -7.02 -2.65
N ASP A 80 -6.00 -6.13 -3.61
CA ASP A 80 -5.60 -6.43 -4.99
C ASP A 80 -4.15 -6.02 -5.29
N TRP A 81 -3.26 -6.22 -4.34
CA TRP A 81 -1.83 -5.91 -4.49
C TRP A 81 -1.23 -6.61 -5.70
N THR A 82 -0.40 -5.88 -6.44
CA THR A 82 0.39 -6.44 -7.54
C THR A 82 1.68 -7.03 -6.98
N ALA A 83 1.86 -8.32 -7.18
CA ALA A 83 3.04 -9.02 -6.70
C ALA A 83 4.06 -9.17 -7.83
N ASP A 84 5.31 -8.79 -7.57
CA ASP A 84 6.42 -9.03 -8.48
C ASP A 84 7.05 -10.37 -8.14
N GLN A 85 7.19 -11.21 -9.15
CA GLN A 85 7.83 -12.52 -8.99
C GLN A 85 9.31 -12.42 -9.28
N GLU A 86 10.10 -13.05 -8.44
CA GLU A 86 11.52 -13.16 -8.63
C GLU A 86 11.80 -14.08 -9.84
N ASP A 87 12.60 -13.57 -10.79
CA ASP A 87 13.16 -14.41 -11.83
C ASP A 87 14.11 -15.42 -11.18
N SER A 88 13.83 -16.71 -11.40
CA SER A 88 14.64 -17.78 -10.87
C SER A 88 16.04 -17.76 -11.47
N THR A 89 16.91 -16.90 -10.96
CA THR A 89 18.33 -16.97 -11.25
C THR A 89 18.92 -18.06 -10.37
N ILE A 90 19.14 -19.22 -10.99
CA ILE A 90 19.82 -20.35 -10.33
C ILE A 90 21.25 -19.91 -10.03
N MET A 91 21.52 -19.50 -8.80
CA MET A 91 22.86 -19.12 -8.37
C MET A 91 23.71 -20.34 -8.00
N SER A 92 23.10 -21.51 -7.80
CA SER A 92 23.80 -22.74 -7.43
C SER A 92 23.06 -23.97 -7.97
N PRO A 93 23.77 -25.02 -8.45
CA PRO A 93 23.12 -26.25 -8.94
C PRO A 93 22.26 -26.96 -7.88
N ASP A 94 22.51 -26.69 -6.60
CA ASP A 94 21.79 -27.31 -5.49
C ASP A 94 20.59 -26.49 -5.00
N GLN A 95 20.40 -25.27 -5.52
CA GLN A 95 19.24 -24.44 -5.22
C GLN A 95 18.12 -24.74 -6.22
N GLN A 96 17.10 -25.42 -5.77
CA GLN A 96 15.83 -25.47 -6.47
C GLN A 96 15.11 -24.14 -6.19
N ASP A 97 15.48 -23.13 -6.95
CA ASP A 97 14.77 -21.88 -6.89
C ASP A 97 13.45 -22.04 -7.64
N THR A 98 12.37 -22.12 -6.88
CA THR A 98 11.04 -22.29 -7.43
C THR A 98 10.40 -20.95 -7.84
N GLY A 99 11.17 -19.87 -7.78
CA GLY A 99 10.63 -18.53 -7.95
C GLY A 99 9.69 -18.19 -6.79
N GLY A 100 9.07 -17.06 -6.85
CA GLY A 100 8.10 -16.62 -5.85
C GLY A 100 8.02 -15.10 -5.80
N ILE A 101 7.20 -14.58 -4.90
CA ILE A 101 6.98 -13.15 -4.74
C ILE A 101 8.15 -12.56 -3.96
N ASP A 102 8.83 -11.57 -4.54
CA ASP A 102 9.92 -10.83 -3.87
C ASP A 102 9.53 -9.39 -3.51
N ASP A 103 8.55 -8.82 -4.19
CA ASP A 103 8.08 -7.47 -3.93
C ASP A 103 6.59 -7.32 -4.21
N VAL A 104 6.00 -6.25 -3.68
CA VAL A 104 4.58 -5.93 -3.83
C VAL A 104 4.43 -4.45 -4.15
N HIS A 105 3.51 -4.14 -5.02
CA HIS A 105 3.15 -2.76 -5.39
C HIS A 105 1.64 -2.57 -5.30
N SER A 106 1.20 -1.31 -5.16
CA SER A 106 -0.20 -0.96 -5.30
C SER A 106 -0.67 -1.20 -6.74
N SER A 107 -1.89 -1.67 -6.91
CA SER A 107 -2.52 -1.80 -8.24
C SER A 107 -3.07 -0.50 -8.79
N SER A 108 -3.08 0.57 -8.01
CA SER A 108 -3.57 1.88 -8.43
C SER A 108 -2.61 2.52 -9.43
N THR A 109 -3.16 3.00 -10.55
CA THR A 109 -2.40 3.76 -11.57
C THR A 109 -2.50 5.26 -11.36
N LEU A 110 -3.18 5.70 -10.31
CA LEU A 110 -3.33 7.12 -10.00
C LEU A 110 -1.99 7.74 -9.61
N ILE A 111 -1.88 9.04 -9.79
CA ILE A 111 -0.68 9.82 -9.46
C ILE A 111 -0.79 10.32 -8.02
N SER A 112 0.28 10.19 -7.27
CA SER A 112 0.36 10.66 -5.89
C SER A 112 0.54 12.17 -5.80
N SER A 113 0.50 12.71 -4.58
CA SER A 113 0.73 14.13 -4.32
C SER A 113 2.14 14.59 -4.69
N ASP A 114 3.11 13.68 -4.78
CA ASP A 114 4.49 13.98 -5.18
C ASP A 114 4.76 13.81 -6.67
N GLY A 115 3.74 13.41 -7.45
CA GLY A 115 3.84 13.24 -8.88
C GLY A 115 4.19 11.82 -9.36
N SER A 116 4.48 10.90 -8.45
CA SER A 116 4.75 9.50 -8.81
C SER A 116 3.47 8.66 -8.83
N ALA A 117 3.40 7.66 -9.68
CA ALA A 117 2.28 6.73 -9.69
C ALA A 117 2.36 5.76 -8.50
N TYR A 118 1.22 5.45 -7.89
CA TYR A 118 1.18 4.57 -6.73
C TYR A 118 1.71 3.17 -7.03
N ASN A 119 1.54 2.69 -8.25
CA ASN A 119 2.03 1.37 -8.65
C ASN A 119 3.56 1.29 -8.79
N THR A 120 4.26 2.40 -8.63
CA THR A 120 5.72 2.47 -8.63
C THR A 120 6.32 2.53 -7.22
N TRP A 121 5.49 2.60 -6.22
CA TRP A 121 5.90 2.73 -4.81
C TRP A 121 6.44 1.45 -4.17
#